data_6bb51ca0acfa39169825a8b841dc6940
#
_entry.id   6bb51ca0acfa39169825a8b841dc6940
#
_cell.length_a   1.000
_cell.length_b   1.000
_cell.length_c   1.000
_cell.angle_alpha   90.00
_cell.angle_beta   90.00
_cell.angle_gamma   90.00
#
_symmetry.space_group_name_H-M   'P 1'
#
loop_
_entity.id
_entity.type
_entity.pdbx_description
1 polymer ?
#
loop_
_entity_poly.entity_id
_entity_poly.type
_entity_poly.pdbx_seq_one_letter_code
_entity_poly.pdbx_strand_id
1 'polypeptide(L)'
;GMDLSNGGHLTHGSPVNMSGKNYRFVPYGVDENGYLDYEDLARKAREHHPKLVVAGASAYARTIDFERIGRIAKENGALFMVDMAHIAGLVAAGLHPSPVPYADVVTTTTHKTLRGPRGGMILCKEEYAKAIDKAIFPGTQGGPLEHVIAAKAVALGEALRPEFAEY
;
A
#
# COMPACT_ATOMS: atom_id res chain seq x y z
N GLY A 1 7.83 -5.55 -6.05
CA GLY A 1 6.49 -5.75 -5.48
C GLY A 1 6.13 -7.21 -5.35
N MET A 2 5.09 -7.51 -4.58
CA MET A 2 4.64 -8.89 -4.39
C MET A 2 4.10 -9.49 -5.70
N ASP A 3 4.51 -10.73 -5.99
CA ASP A 3 4.07 -11.45 -7.18
C ASP A 3 2.56 -11.68 -7.18
N LEU A 4 1.93 -11.50 -8.35
CA LEU A 4 0.48 -11.69 -8.51
C LEU A 4 0.03 -13.11 -8.15
N SER A 5 0.84 -14.12 -8.50
CA SER A 5 0.55 -15.53 -8.20
C SER A 5 0.61 -15.85 -6.70
N ASN A 6 1.25 -15.00 -5.91
CA ASN A 6 1.36 -15.12 -4.45
C ASN A 6 0.41 -14.19 -3.69
N GLY A 7 -0.51 -13.53 -4.39
CA GLY A 7 -1.53 -12.66 -3.79
C GLY A 7 -1.30 -11.17 -3.99
N GLY A 8 -0.31 -10.76 -4.76
CA GLY A 8 -0.08 -9.37 -5.14
C GLY A 8 -1.24 -8.75 -5.92
N HIS A 9 -1.19 -7.45 -6.14
CA HIS A 9 -2.22 -6.74 -6.90
C HIS A 9 -1.76 -6.47 -8.33
N LEU A 10 -2.72 -6.46 -9.29
CA LEU A 10 -2.45 -6.17 -10.71
C LEU A 10 -1.72 -4.83 -10.93
N THR A 11 -2.00 -3.82 -10.08
CA THR A 11 -1.34 -2.51 -10.18
C THR A 11 0.08 -2.49 -9.59
N HIS A 12 0.55 -3.60 -9.05
CA HIS A 12 1.91 -3.73 -8.50
C HIS A 12 2.85 -4.45 -9.48
N GLY A 13 2.92 -3.96 -10.73
CA GLY A 13 3.91 -4.40 -11.70
C GLY A 13 3.43 -5.44 -12.71
N SER A 14 2.14 -5.76 -12.77
CA SER A 14 1.62 -6.64 -13.81
C SER A 14 1.86 -6.04 -15.21
N PRO A 15 2.29 -6.83 -16.21
CA PRO A 15 2.58 -6.36 -17.56
C PRO A 15 1.36 -5.78 -18.30
N VAL A 16 0.16 -6.05 -17.82
CA VAL A 16 -1.07 -5.47 -18.39
C VAL A 16 -1.40 -4.09 -17.79
N ASN A 17 -0.80 -3.73 -16.67
CA ASN A 17 -1.00 -2.45 -15.99
C ASN A 17 0.10 -1.45 -16.36
N MET A 18 -0.21 -0.13 -16.27
CA MET A 18 0.77 0.90 -16.59
C MET A 18 2.02 0.82 -15.69
N SER A 19 1.92 0.31 -14.47
CA SER A 19 3.07 0.11 -13.59
C SER A 19 4.08 -0.89 -14.19
N GLY A 20 3.62 -2.04 -14.68
CA GLY A 20 4.48 -3.02 -15.33
C GLY A 20 4.94 -2.61 -16.74
N LYS A 21 4.19 -1.72 -17.42
CA LYS A 21 4.58 -1.18 -18.73
C LYS A 21 5.66 -0.09 -18.63
N ASN A 22 5.60 0.75 -17.60
CA ASN A 22 6.44 1.92 -17.47
C ASN A 22 7.66 1.71 -16.56
N TYR A 23 7.63 0.67 -15.71
CA TYR A 23 8.67 0.40 -14.74
C TYR A 23 9.13 -1.07 -14.81
N ARG A 24 10.41 -1.30 -14.50
CA ARG A 24 10.94 -2.64 -14.33
C ARG A 24 10.61 -3.13 -12.92
N PHE A 25 9.62 -3.98 -12.80
CA PHE A 25 9.28 -4.65 -11.55
C PHE A 25 10.10 -5.93 -11.35
N VAL A 26 10.57 -6.14 -10.13
CA VAL A 26 11.18 -7.37 -9.65
C VAL A 26 10.22 -7.96 -8.63
N PRO A 27 9.57 -9.09 -8.92
CA PRO A 27 8.62 -9.69 -8.00
C PRO A 27 9.32 -10.43 -6.85
N TYR A 28 8.75 -10.36 -5.65
CA TYR A 28 9.07 -11.24 -4.54
C TYR A 28 7.83 -12.06 -4.18
N GLY A 29 8.01 -13.20 -3.52
CA GLY A 29 6.93 -14.13 -3.28
C GLY A 29 6.81 -14.58 -1.82
N VAL A 30 6.26 -15.77 -1.67
CA VAL A 30 6.13 -16.46 -0.39
C VAL A 30 7.04 -17.69 -0.37
N ASP A 31 7.38 -18.15 0.82
CA ASP A 31 8.11 -19.40 1.06
C ASP A 31 7.21 -20.62 0.85
N GLU A 32 7.75 -21.82 1.06
CA GLU A 32 7.05 -23.11 0.95
C GLU A 32 5.87 -23.27 1.92
N ASN A 33 5.86 -22.48 3.02
CA ASN A 33 4.79 -22.47 4.03
C ASN A 33 3.75 -21.37 3.78
N GLY A 34 3.89 -20.62 2.69
CA GLY A 34 3.01 -19.52 2.30
C GLY A 34 3.21 -18.24 3.12
N TYR A 35 4.35 -18.08 3.80
CA TYR A 35 4.75 -16.80 4.42
C TYR A 35 5.56 -15.97 3.45
N LEU A 36 5.43 -14.64 3.55
CA LEU A 36 6.20 -13.71 2.76
C LEU A 36 7.71 -13.96 2.96
N ASP A 37 8.42 -14.21 1.86
CA ASP A 37 9.86 -14.49 1.91
C ASP A 37 10.66 -13.20 2.00
N TYR A 38 10.92 -12.76 3.23
CA TYR A 38 11.69 -11.54 3.52
C TYR A 38 13.17 -11.67 3.13
N GLU A 39 13.73 -12.88 3.13
CA GLU A 39 15.13 -13.11 2.73
C GLU A 39 15.29 -12.98 1.21
N ASP A 40 14.36 -13.54 0.43
CA ASP A 40 14.32 -13.33 -1.01
C ASP A 40 14.11 -11.85 -1.37
N LEU A 41 13.21 -11.15 -0.65
CA LEU A 41 13.00 -9.72 -0.82
C LEU A 41 14.31 -8.94 -0.56
N ALA A 42 14.99 -9.22 0.55
CA ALA A 42 16.26 -8.58 0.89
C ALA A 42 17.37 -8.88 -0.12
N ARG A 43 17.47 -10.12 -0.57
CA ARG A 43 18.41 -10.55 -1.61
C ARG A 43 18.16 -9.78 -2.92
N LYS A 44 16.91 -9.74 -3.39
CA LYS A 44 16.49 -9.01 -4.60
C LYS A 44 16.72 -7.50 -4.48
N ALA A 45 16.48 -6.91 -3.32
CA ALA A 45 16.75 -5.50 -3.07
C ALA A 45 18.25 -5.18 -3.24
N ARG A 46 19.13 -6.02 -2.68
CA ARG A 46 20.59 -5.87 -2.85
C ARG A 46 21.05 -6.08 -4.29
N GLU A 47 20.45 -7.03 -4.99
CA GLU A 47 20.85 -7.38 -6.37
C GLU A 47 20.40 -6.33 -7.40
N HIS A 48 19.18 -5.82 -7.24
CA HIS A 48 18.55 -4.97 -8.25
C HIS A 48 18.52 -3.48 -7.93
N HIS A 49 18.90 -3.09 -6.71
CA HIS A 49 18.92 -1.70 -6.24
C HIS A 49 17.65 -0.92 -6.64
N PRO A 50 16.45 -1.36 -6.19
CA PRO A 50 15.20 -0.70 -6.58
C PRO A 50 15.15 0.72 -6.05
N LYS A 51 14.47 1.62 -6.77
CA LYS A 51 14.16 2.97 -6.27
C LYS A 51 12.96 2.96 -5.32
N LEU A 52 12.09 1.95 -5.44
CA LEU A 52 10.87 1.79 -4.67
C LEU A 52 10.64 0.32 -4.35
N VAL A 53 10.39 0.02 -3.08
CA VAL A 53 9.86 -1.27 -2.63
C VAL A 53 8.37 -1.08 -2.37
N VAL A 54 7.54 -1.94 -2.98
CA VAL A 54 6.07 -1.91 -2.81
C VAL A 54 5.65 -3.13 -2.01
N ALA A 55 4.95 -2.92 -0.89
CA ALA A 55 4.30 -3.98 -0.13
C ALA A 55 2.78 -3.80 -0.14
N GLY A 56 2.09 -4.84 0.30
CA GLY A 56 0.63 -4.95 0.26
C GLY A 56 0.18 -5.99 -0.75
N ALA A 57 -0.99 -6.53 -0.51
CA ALA A 57 -1.52 -7.65 -1.28
C ALA A 57 -3.04 -7.60 -1.36
N SER A 58 -3.59 -8.23 -2.40
CA SER A 58 -5.03 -8.44 -2.53
C SER A 58 -5.50 -9.73 -1.88
N ALA A 59 -4.67 -10.77 -1.88
CA ALA A 59 -5.01 -12.12 -1.48
C ALA A 59 -3.89 -12.77 -0.66
N TYR A 60 -3.54 -12.13 0.45
CA TYR A 60 -2.57 -12.64 1.41
C TYR A 60 -3.18 -12.55 2.81
N ALA A 61 -3.47 -13.71 3.42
CA ALA A 61 -4.25 -13.81 4.65
C ALA A 61 -3.42 -13.73 5.94
N ARG A 62 -2.12 -13.48 5.84
CA ARG A 62 -1.21 -13.44 6.99
C ARG A 62 -0.77 -12.02 7.28
N THR A 63 -0.28 -11.78 8.49
CA THR A 63 0.29 -10.49 8.89
C THR A 63 1.55 -10.18 8.10
N ILE A 64 1.66 -8.94 7.63
CA ILE A 64 2.85 -8.41 6.96
C ILE A 64 3.69 -7.63 7.97
N ASP A 65 4.98 -7.96 8.05
CA ASP A 65 5.96 -7.23 8.86
C ASP A 65 6.47 -6.02 8.08
N PHE A 66 5.76 -4.89 8.22
CA PHE A 66 6.11 -3.64 7.54
C PHE A 66 7.41 -3.03 8.05
N GLU A 67 7.75 -3.24 9.34
CA GLU A 67 9.01 -2.76 9.91
C GLU A 67 10.19 -3.43 9.22
N ARG A 68 10.13 -4.75 9.07
CA ARG A 68 11.19 -5.51 8.40
C ARG A 68 11.37 -5.09 6.94
N ILE A 69 10.26 -4.92 6.19
CA ILE A 69 10.34 -4.48 4.79
C ILE A 69 10.87 -3.04 4.71
N GLY A 70 10.41 -2.14 5.56
CA GLY A 70 10.87 -0.75 5.61
C GLY A 70 12.38 -0.66 5.89
N ARG A 71 12.91 -1.49 6.80
CA ARG A 71 14.34 -1.59 7.06
C ARG A 71 15.09 -2.09 5.82
N ILE A 72 14.63 -3.16 5.16
CA ILE A 72 15.24 -3.66 3.92
C ILE A 72 15.26 -2.56 2.84
N ALA A 73 14.16 -1.85 2.65
CA ALA A 73 14.09 -0.75 1.69
C ALA A 73 15.13 0.33 2.00
N LYS A 74 15.17 0.81 3.23
CA LYS A 74 16.09 1.85 3.70
C LYS A 74 17.56 1.46 3.56
N GLU A 75 17.92 0.23 3.93
CA GLU A 75 19.28 -0.29 3.81
C GLU A 75 19.77 -0.35 2.35
N ASN A 76 18.85 -0.41 1.39
CA ASN A 76 19.15 -0.44 -0.04
C ASN A 76 18.88 0.91 -0.74
N GLY A 77 18.66 2.00 0.00
CA GLY A 77 18.42 3.33 -0.54
C GLY A 77 17.11 3.47 -1.32
N ALA A 78 16.16 2.58 -1.09
CA ALA A 78 14.84 2.59 -1.72
C ALA A 78 13.80 3.31 -0.87
N LEU A 79 12.85 3.97 -1.52
CA LEU A 79 11.61 4.39 -0.87
C LEU A 79 10.74 3.16 -0.56
N PHE A 80 9.96 3.25 0.50
CA PHE A 80 9.02 2.20 0.90
C PHE A 80 7.58 2.68 0.75
N MET A 81 6.82 2.01 -0.10
CA MET A 81 5.39 2.25 -0.29
C MET A 81 4.59 1.03 0.13
N VAL A 82 3.49 1.26 0.84
CA VAL A 82 2.54 0.21 1.19
C VAL A 82 1.17 0.52 0.62
N ASP A 83 0.60 -0.41 -0.11
CA ASP A 83 -0.80 -0.41 -0.48
C ASP A 83 -1.58 -1.28 0.52
N MET A 84 -2.29 -0.62 1.44
CA MET A 84 -3.07 -1.31 2.48
C MET A 84 -4.56 -1.44 2.12
N ALA A 85 -4.94 -1.26 0.86
CA ALA A 85 -6.33 -1.16 0.44
C ALA A 85 -7.22 -2.31 0.95
N HIS A 86 -6.72 -3.55 0.92
CA HIS A 86 -7.48 -4.72 1.37
C HIS A 86 -7.55 -4.87 2.89
N ILE A 87 -6.59 -4.33 3.62
CA ILE A 87 -6.48 -4.48 5.08
C ILE A 87 -6.70 -3.17 5.84
N ALA A 88 -7.05 -2.08 5.16
CA ALA A 88 -7.15 -0.75 5.79
C ALA A 88 -8.17 -0.72 6.94
N GLY A 89 -9.27 -1.45 6.83
CA GLY A 89 -10.25 -1.59 7.91
C GLY A 89 -9.67 -2.34 9.12
N LEU A 90 -8.89 -3.41 8.88
CA LEU A 90 -8.20 -4.15 9.94
C LEU A 90 -7.14 -3.27 10.63
N VAL A 91 -6.42 -2.45 9.86
CA VAL A 91 -5.44 -1.50 10.40
C VAL A 91 -6.16 -0.44 11.26
N ALA A 92 -7.27 0.12 10.77
CA ALA A 92 -8.07 1.11 11.53
C ALA A 92 -8.63 0.52 12.83
N ALA A 93 -9.02 -0.76 12.83
CA ALA A 93 -9.52 -1.47 14.01
C ALA A 93 -8.40 -1.98 14.95
N GLY A 94 -7.11 -1.79 14.60
CA GLY A 94 -5.99 -2.30 15.39
C GLY A 94 -5.77 -3.82 15.31
N LEU A 95 -6.39 -4.50 14.34
CA LEU A 95 -6.32 -5.96 14.15
C LEU A 95 -5.17 -6.39 13.20
N HIS A 96 -4.56 -5.46 12.51
CA HIS A 96 -3.35 -5.65 11.71
C HIS A 96 -2.39 -4.49 11.99
N PRO A 97 -1.07 -4.74 12.03
CA PRO A 97 -0.07 -3.66 12.20
C PRO A 97 -0.23 -2.56 11.15
N SER A 98 -0.07 -1.31 11.60
CA SER A 98 -0.12 -0.15 10.70
C SER A 98 1.20 -0.02 9.93
N PRO A 99 1.16 0.20 8.59
CA PRO A 99 2.35 0.50 7.82
C PRO A 99 2.85 1.95 8.00
N VAL A 100 2.00 2.85 8.50
CA VAL A 100 2.26 4.30 8.53
C VAL A 100 3.56 4.67 9.24
N PRO A 101 3.96 4.06 10.37
CA PRO A 101 5.22 4.39 11.03
C PRO A 101 6.48 4.04 10.20
N TYR A 102 6.38 3.10 9.27
CA TYR A 102 7.52 2.50 8.59
C TYR A 102 7.64 2.90 7.12
N ALA A 103 6.51 3.22 6.47
CA ALA A 103 6.45 3.56 5.06
C ALA A 103 6.71 5.05 4.80
N ASP A 104 7.24 5.36 3.62
CA ASP A 104 7.34 6.73 3.13
C ASP A 104 6.01 7.19 2.53
N VAL A 105 5.31 6.27 1.87
CA VAL A 105 3.99 6.48 1.26
C VAL A 105 3.10 5.29 1.57
N VAL A 106 1.86 5.56 1.94
CA VAL A 106 0.82 4.54 2.12
C VAL A 106 -0.37 4.89 1.24
N THR A 107 -0.81 3.95 0.42
CA THR A 107 -2.03 4.09 -0.39
C THR A 107 -3.13 3.18 0.13
N THR A 108 -4.35 3.61 -0.02
CA THR A 108 -5.53 2.79 0.25
C THR A 108 -6.70 3.19 -0.62
N THR A 109 -7.60 2.26 -0.86
CA THR A 109 -8.96 2.57 -1.29
C THR A 109 -9.82 2.86 -0.05
N THR A 110 -10.91 3.62 -0.26
CA THR A 110 -11.88 3.89 0.82
C THR A 110 -13.09 2.97 0.80
N HIS A 111 -13.26 2.17 -0.26
CA HIS A 111 -14.47 1.37 -0.55
C HIS A 111 -14.33 -0.15 -0.34
N LYS A 112 -13.26 -0.61 0.33
CA LYS A 112 -13.07 -2.02 0.72
C LYS A 112 -13.35 -2.16 2.21
N THR A 113 -12.42 -2.66 2.99
CA THR A 113 -12.59 -2.90 4.42
C THR A 113 -12.83 -1.61 5.25
N LEU A 114 -12.49 -0.42 4.73
CA LEU A 114 -12.90 0.85 5.34
C LEU A 114 -14.39 1.16 5.18
N ARG A 115 -15.10 0.43 4.32
CA ARG A 115 -16.57 0.54 4.17
C ARG A 115 -17.04 1.94 3.73
N GLY A 116 -16.21 2.69 3.02
CA GLY A 116 -16.47 4.04 2.56
C GLY A 116 -16.89 4.13 1.09
N PRO A 117 -16.98 5.34 0.54
CA PRO A 117 -17.29 5.56 -0.87
C PRO A 117 -16.15 5.10 -1.78
N ARG A 118 -16.46 4.86 -3.05
CA ARG A 118 -15.43 4.58 -4.05
C ARG A 118 -14.48 5.76 -4.19
N GLY A 119 -13.22 5.50 -3.91
CA GLY A 119 -12.16 6.49 -3.95
C GLY A 119 -10.85 5.92 -3.41
N GLY A 120 -9.83 6.76 -3.43
CA GLY A 120 -8.52 6.46 -2.86
C GLY A 120 -8.08 7.51 -1.86
N MET A 121 -7.07 7.18 -1.09
CA MET A 121 -6.40 8.07 -0.16
C MET A 121 -4.91 7.75 -0.15
N ILE A 122 -4.09 8.78 -0.06
CA ILE A 122 -2.64 8.66 0.08
C ILE A 122 -2.24 9.32 1.39
N LEU A 123 -1.47 8.61 2.19
CA LEU A 123 -0.78 9.11 3.36
C LEU A 123 0.72 9.10 3.04
N CYS A 124 1.45 10.12 3.43
CA CYS A 124 2.88 10.17 3.18
C CYS A 124 3.61 10.98 4.24
N LYS A 125 4.93 10.84 4.29
CA LYS A 125 5.78 11.77 5.04
C LYS A 125 5.71 13.17 4.42
N GLU A 126 5.82 14.20 5.25
CA GLU A 126 5.69 15.60 4.86
C GLU A 126 6.57 15.99 3.66
N GLU A 127 7.78 15.47 3.62
CA GLU A 127 8.76 15.75 2.56
C GLU A 127 8.27 15.36 1.15
N TYR A 128 7.32 14.39 1.03
CA TYR A 128 6.76 13.93 -0.24
C TYR A 128 5.42 14.58 -0.59
N ALA A 129 4.75 15.22 0.37
CA ALA A 129 3.38 15.71 0.22
C ALA A 129 3.22 16.63 -1.00
N LYS A 130 4.06 17.66 -1.12
CA LYS A 130 3.99 18.62 -2.23
C LYS A 130 4.18 17.97 -3.61
N ALA A 131 5.06 16.97 -3.71
CA ALA A 131 5.31 16.27 -4.96
C ALA A 131 4.13 15.36 -5.33
N ILE A 132 3.55 14.70 -4.35
CA ILE A 132 2.38 13.83 -4.53
C ILE A 132 1.15 14.66 -4.90
N ASP A 133 0.87 15.76 -4.19
CA ASP A 133 -0.24 16.66 -4.52
C ASP A 133 -0.16 17.14 -5.96
N LYS A 134 1.02 17.59 -6.40
CA LYS A 134 1.26 18.02 -7.77
C LYS A 134 1.08 16.89 -8.80
N ALA A 135 1.45 15.66 -8.44
CA ALA A 135 1.29 14.49 -9.30
C ALA A 135 -0.20 14.11 -9.44
N ILE A 136 -0.98 14.30 -8.39
CA ILE A 136 -2.43 14.08 -8.42
C ILE A 136 -3.11 15.22 -9.19
N PHE A 137 -2.92 16.46 -8.77
CA PHE A 137 -3.49 17.62 -9.44
C PHE A 137 -2.41 18.68 -9.70
N PRO A 138 -2.23 19.11 -10.96
CA PRO A 138 -2.95 18.71 -12.17
C PRO A 138 -2.32 17.53 -12.94
N GLY A 139 -1.41 16.75 -12.31
CA GLY A 139 -0.63 15.73 -13.01
C GLY A 139 -1.44 14.61 -13.64
N THR A 140 -2.43 14.07 -12.92
CA THR A 140 -3.22 12.90 -13.37
C THR A 140 -4.71 13.08 -13.23
N GLN A 141 -5.19 13.97 -12.37
CA GLN A 141 -6.61 14.20 -12.07
C GLN A 141 -6.98 15.67 -12.18
N GLY A 142 -8.28 15.96 -12.24
CA GLY A 142 -8.89 17.28 -12.16
C GLY A 142 -9.57 17.52 -10.81
N GLY A 143 -10.64 18.34 -10.83
CA GLY A 143 -11.41 18.65 -9.63
C GLY A 143 -12.03 17.40 -8.99
N PRO A 144 -11.96 17.26 -7.67
CA PRO A 144 -12.51 16.12 -6.97
C PRO A 144 -14.04 16.18 -6.88
N LEU A 145 -14.66 15.01 -6.64
CA LEU A 145 -16.09 14.89 -6.37
C LEU A 145 -16.36 15.19 -4.90
N GLU A 146 -16.92 16.36 -4.60
CA GLU A 146 -17.14 16.83 -3.21
C GLU A 146 -18.05 15.92 -2.38
N HIS A 147 -19.08 15.31 -3.00
CA HIS A 147 -19.93 14.33 -2.31
C HIS A 147 -19.16 13.07 -1.91
N VAL A 148 -18.14 12.67 -2.68
CA VAL A 148 -17.23 11.56 -2.30
C VAL A 148 -16.35 11.98 -1.12
N ILE A 149 -15.86 13.22 -1.10
CA ILE A 149 -15.08 13.75 0.03
C ILE A 149 -15.92 13.76 1.30
N ALA A 150 -17.16 14.26 1.22
CA ALA A 150 -18.09 14.24 2.37
C ALA A 150 -18.37 12.81 2.87
N ALA A 151 -18.60 11.87 1.94
CA ALA A 151 -18.79 10.47 2.29
C ALA A 151 -17.55 9.80 2.91
N LYS A 152 -16.34 10.18 2.48
CA LYS A 152 -15.09 9.75 3.13
C LYS A 152 -15.02 10.25 4.58
N ALA A 153 -15.40 11.50 4.84
CA ALA A 153 -15.41 12.05 6.19
C ALA A 153 -16.33 11.24 7.12
N VAL A 154 -17.54 10.87 6.64
CA VAL A 154 -18.46 10.00 7.38
C VAL A 154 -17.85 8.64 7.67
N ALA A 155 -17.33 7.97 6.63
CA ALA A 155 -16.75 6.63 6.75
C ALA A 155 -15.54 6.59 7.70
N LEU A 156 -14.66 7.59 7.63
CA LEU A 156 -13.51 7.69 8.54
C LEU A 156 -13.97 8.02 9.97
N GLY A 157 -15.01 8.85 10.15
CA GLY A 157 -15.64 9.10 11.44
C GLY A 157 -16.26 7.83 12.05
N GLU A 158 -16.86 6.97 11.22
CA GLU A 158 -17.36 5.65 11.68
C GLU A 158 -16.21 4.71 12.07
N ALA A 159 -15.12 4.73 11.32
CA ALA A 159 -13.94 3.89 11.59
C ALA A 159 -13.23 4.25 12.92
N LEU A 160 -13.48 5.42 13.48
CA LEU A 160 -13.00 5.83 14.81
C LEU A 160 -13.85 5.31 15.96
N ARG A 161 -15.01 4.74 15.69
CA ARG A 161 -15.93 4.27 16.72
C ARG A 161 -15.60 2.85 17.16
N PRO A 162 -15.81 2.49 18.44
CA PRO A 162 -15.58 1.14 18.95
C PRO A 162 -16.30 0.04 18.16
N GLU A 163 -17.51 0.31 17.70
CA GLU A 163 -18.35 -0.63 16.94
C GLU A 163 -17.73 -1.02 15.59
N PHE A 164 -16.81 -0.22 15.06
CA PHE A 164 -16.11 -0.56 13.83
C PHE A 164 -15.19 -1.77 14.00
N ALA A 165 -14.64 -2.00 15.19
CA ALA A 165 -13.82 -3.17 15.48
C ALA A 165 -14.64 -4.47 15.57
N GLU A 166 -15.94 -4.39 15.81
CA GLU A 166 -16.87 -5.54 15.82
C GLU A 166 -17.27 -5.95 14.39
N TYR A 167 -17.26 -5.00 13.45
CA TYR A 167 -17.54 -5.21 12.04
C TYR A 167 -16.42 -6.00 11.35
#